data_8b666e2f7beafd2ded2782e0a18a8812
#
_entry.id   8b666e2f7beafd2ded2782e0a18a8812
#
_cell.length_a   1.000
_cell.length_b   1.000
_cell.length_c   1.000
_cell.angle_alpha   90.00
_cell.angle_beta   90.00
_cell.angle_gamma   90.00
#
_symmetry.space_group_name_H-M   'P 1'
#
loop_
_entity.id
_entity.type
_entity.pdbx_description
1 polymer ?
#
loop_
_entity_poly.entity_id
_entity_poly.type
_entity_poly.pdbx_seq_one_letter_code
_entity_poly.pdbx_strand_id
1 'polypeptide(L)'
;MLCSCTIQHVADDLETAVTAQYGEPIHLVSDKVHAAVRELSGVIPVGHYHMMNVQRLIHSCYWYKAEARFVEAWHVLNQAILEAKELELHIEPKPDAVSDFDREMRRRLWCILDTWDW
;
A
#
# COMPACT_ATOMS: atom_id res chain seq x y z
N MET A 1 -1.81 5.59 -3.86
CA MET A 1 -0.85 4.45 -4.00
C MET A 1 -1.04 3.62 -5.26
N LEU A 2 -2.26 3.19 -5.61
CA LEU A 2 -2.49 2.42 -6.85
C LEU A 2 -1.96 3.11 -8.10
N CYS A 3 -2.19 4.43 -8.23
CA CYS A 3 -1.64 5.22 -9.35
C CYS A 3 -0.10 5.15 -9.43
N SER A 4 0.58 5.27 -8.30
CA SER A 4 2.04 5.18 -8.25
C SER A 4 2.55 3.80 -8.67
N CYS A 5 1.93 2.72 -8.19
CA CYS A 5 2.28 1.36 -8.58
C CYS A 5 1.98 1.08 -10.05
N THR A 6 0.86 1.59 -10.57
CA THR A 6 0.50 1.44 -11.99
C THR A 6 1.50 2.14 -12.89
N ILE A 7 1.95 3.34 -12.52
CA ILE A 7 2.94 4.12 -13.28
C ILE A 7 4.26 3.34 -13.43
N GLN A 8 4.68 2.57 -12.43
CA GLN A 8 5.91 1.76 -12.49
C GLN A 8 5.90 0.68 -13.57
N HIS A 9 4.72 0.29 -14.06
CA HIS A 9 4.52 -0.82 -15.00
C HIS A 9 3.91 -0.37 -16.34
N VAL A 10 4.03 0.92 -16.67
CA VAL A 10 3.51 1.47 -17.92
C VAL A 10 4.41 1.07 -19.08
N ALA A 11 3.80 0.73 -20.24
CA ALA A 11 4.53 0.43 -21.47
C ALA A 11 5.21 1.67 -22.07
N ASP A 12 6.30 1.49 -22.83
CA ASP A 12 7.15 2.58 -23.33
C ASP A 12 6.39 3.64 -24.15
N ASP A 13 5.43 3.23 -24.96
CA ASP A 13 4.59 4.13 -25.77
C ASP A 13 3.67 4.99 -24.90
N LEU A 14 3.08 4.42 -23.85
CA LEU A 14 2.28 5.14 -22.87
C LEU A 14 3.17 6.03 -21.98
N GLU A 15 4.38 5.59 -21.66
CA GLU A 15 5.36 6.39 -20.94
C GLU A 15 5.67 7.69 -21.68
N THR A 16 5.91 7.62 -23.00
CA THR A 16 6.15 8.78 -23.85
C THR A 16 4.95 9.73 -23.82
N ALA A 17 3.73 9.22 -23.93
CA ALA A 17 2.50 10.02 -23.89
C ALA A 17 2.30 10.72 -22.54
N VAL A 18 2.52 10.02 -21.44
CA VAL A 18 2.42 10.58 -20.08
C VAL A 18 3.50 11.63 -19.83
N THR A 19 4.73 11.38 -20.24
CA THR A 19 5.84 12.35 -20.15
C THR A 19 5.53 13.63 -20.91
N ALA A 20 4.97 13.52 -22.13
CA ALA A 20 4.55 14.67 -22.91
C ALA A 20 3.43 15.48 -22.23
N GLN A 21 2.48 14.80 -21.57
CA GLN A 21 1.36 15.44 -20.88
C GLN A 21 1.78 16.16 -19.59
N TYR A 22 2.64 15.58 -18.77
CA TYR A 22 3.04 16.11 -17.47
C TYR A 22 4.35 16.90 -17.52
N GLY A 23 5.09 16.86 -18.63
CA GLY A 23 6.36 17.57 -18.80
C GLY A 23 7.52 17.01 -17.97
N GLU A 24 7.37 15.83 -17.38
CA GLU A 24 8.36 15.17 -16.52
C GLU A 24 8.48 13.68 -16.85
N PRO A 25 9.65 13.05 -16.64
CA PRO A 25 9.81 11.61 -16.74
C PRO A 25 8.83 10.88 -15.83
N ILE A 26 8.28 9.76 -16.29
CA ILE A 26 7.23 9.03 -15.59
C ILE A 26 7.66 8.53 -14.19
N HIS A 27 8.92 8.15 -14.02
CA HIS A 27 9.45 7.72 -12.72
C HIS A 27 9.44 8.86 -11.69
N LEU A 28 9.68 10.12 -12.10
CA LEU A 28 9.57 11.27 -11.22
C LEU A 28 8.12 11.55 -10.82
N VAL A 29 7.16 11.34 -11.72
CA VAL A 29 5.73 11.42 -11.40
C VAL A 29 5.35 10.36 -10.37
N SER A 30 5.83 9.13 -10.54
CA SER A 30 5.62 8.05 -9.56
C SER A 30 6.18 8.42 -8.19
N ASP A 31 7.41 8.94 -8.12
CA ASP A 31 8.06 9.36 -6.88
C ASP A 31 7.27 10.49 -6.18
N LYS A 32 6.80 11.48 -6.94
CA LYS A 32 5.99 12.59 -6.39
C LYS A 32 4.66 12.09 -5.83
N VAL A 33 3.97 11.21 -6.53
CA VAL A 33 2.70 10.62 -6.05
C VAL A 33 2.93 9.83 -4.78
N HIS A 34 3.96 9.03 -4.73
CA HIS A 34 4.31 8.26 -3.53
C HIS A 34 4.67 9.16 -2.35
N ALA A 35 5.46 10.22 -2.56
CA ALA A 35 5.81 11.19 -1.53
C ALA A 35 4.57 11.93 -0.98
N ALA A 36 3.66 12.35 -1.85
CA ALA A 36 2.40 12.98 -1.44
C ALA A 36 1.53 12.06 -0.58
N VAL A 37 1.45 10.78 -0.93
CA VAL A 37 0.73 9.78 -0.12
C VAL A 37 1.36 9.60 1.26
N ARG A 38 2.69 9.62 1.35
CA ARG A 38 3.40 9.54 2.64
C ARG A 38 3.13 10.76 3.53
N GLU A 39 3.13 11.95 2.97
CA GLU A 39 2.79 13.18 3.72
C GLU A 39 1.37 13.13 4.26
N LEU A 40 0.40 12.77 3.42
CA LEU A 40 -1.00 12.63 3.83
C LEU A 40 -1.17 11.57 4.93
N SER A 41 -0.40 10.50 4.88
CA SER A 41 -0.44 9.44 5.89
C SER A 41 0.07 9.89 7.26
N GLY A 42 1.02 10.82 7.30
CA GLY A 42 1.56 11.37 8.53
C GLY A 42 0.55 12.16 9.37
N VAL A 43 -0.61 12.50 8.79
CA VAL A 43 -1.70 13.21 9.49
C VAL A 43 -2.57 12.26 10.32
N ILE A 44 -2.52 10.95 10.07
CA ILE A 44 -3.34 9.96 10.79
C ILE A 44 -2.75 9.76 12.21
N PRO A 45 -3.52 10.06 13.27
CA PRO A 45 -3.04 9.86 14.64
C PRO A 45 -2.82 8.37 14.94
N VAL A 46 -1.84 8.08 15.79
CA VAL A 46 -1.62 6.73 16.31
C VAL A 46 -2.88 6.23 17.02
N GLY A 47 -3.30 5.00 16.73
CA GLY A 47 -4.51 4.39 17.29
C GLY A 47 -5.79 4.65 16.48
N HIS A 48 -5.74 5.46 15.42
CA HIS A 48 -6.87 5.70 14.51
C HIS A 48 -6.66 4.96 13.18
N TYR A 49 -6.28 3.69 13.25
CA TYR A 49 -6.03 2.89 12.08
C TYR A 49 -7.32 2.38 11.43
N HIS A 50 -7.27 2.21 10.13
CA HIS A 50 -8.37 1.68 9.32
C HIS A 50 -7.81 0.65 8.34
N MET A 51 -8.63 -0.31 7.95
CA MET A 51 -8.25 -1.35 6.99
C MET A 51 -7.70 -0.77 5.69
N MET A 52 -8.21 0.37 5.22
CA MET A 52 -7.68 1.09 4.05
C MET A 52 -6.24 1.57 4.25
N ASN A 53 -5.84 1.90 5.47
CA ASN A 53 -4.47 2.29 5.75
C ASN A 53 -3.51 1.10 5.64
N VAL A 54 -3.94 -0.07 6.09
CA VAL A 54 -3.18 -1.33 5.88
C VAL A 54 -3.03 -1.62 4.39
N GLN A 55 -4.09 -1.46 3.60
CA GLN A 55 -4.03 -1.60 2.13
C GLN A 55 -3.02 -0.63 1.52
N ARG A 56 -3.05 0.63 1.93
CA ARG A 56 -2.08 1.64 1.48
C ARG A 56 -0.64 1.22 1.78
N LEU A 57 -0.38 0.72 2.99
CA LEU A 57 0.94 0.26 3.39
C LEU A 57 1.42 -0.93 2.57
N ILE A 58 0.53 -1.88 2.26
CA ILE A 58 0.83 -3.01 1.37
C ILE A 58 1.25 -2.50 -0.01
N HIS A 59 0.51 -1.56 -0.60
CA HIS A 59 0.87 -0.97 -1.89
C HIS A 59 2.17 -0.17 -1.82
N SER A 60 2.42 0.53 -0.73
CA SER A 60 3.70 1.23 -0.52
C SER A 60 4.87 0.26 -0.43
N CYS A 61 4.70 -0.86 0.27
CA CYS A 61 5.71 -1.93 0.32
C CYS A 61 6.00 -2.49 -1.07
N TYR A 62 4.96 -2.75 -1.86
CA TYR A 62 5.10 -3.20 -3.25
C TYR A 62 5.88 -2.18 -4.09
N TRP A 63 5.53 -0.89 -3.97
CA TRP A 63 6.22 0.18 -4.68
C TRP A 63 7.72 0.23 -4.33
N TYR A 64 8.07 0.17 -3.04
CA TYR A 64 9.46 0.14 -2.61
C TYR A 64 10.22 -1.08 -3.13
N LYS A 65 9.58 -2.26 -3.18
CA LYS A 65 10.18 -3.46 -3.76
C LYS A 65 10.48 -3.28 -5.24
N ALA A 66 9.57 -2.68 -6.01
CA ALA A 66 9.75 -2.41 -7.43
C ALA A 66 10.91 -1.43 -7.69
N GLU A 67 11.12 -0.48 -6.78
CA GLU A 67 12.27 0.45 -6.83
C GLU A 67 13.58 -0.13 -6.24
N ALA A 68 13.59 -1.42 -5.91
CA ALA A 68 14.72 -2.09 -5.24
C ALA A 68 15.13 -1.46 -3.89
N ARG A 69 14.23 -0.77 -3.22
CA ARG A 69 14.42 -0.14 -1.92
C ARG A 69 13.94 -1.08 -0.81
N PHE A 70 14.66 -2.14 -0.60
CA PHE A 70 14.23 -3.26 0.24
C PHE A 70 14.19 -2.93 1.74
N VAL A 71 15.05 -2.04 2.22
CA VAL A 71 15.06 -1.61 3.63
C VAL A 71 13.76 -0.86 3.96
N GLU A 72 13.39 0.09 3.12
CA GLU A 72 12.16 0.85 3.28
C GLU A 72 10.92 -0.04 3.09
N ALA A 73 10.95 -0.95 2.14
CA ALA A 73 9.88 -1.94 1.95
C ALA A 73 9.66 -2.75 3.22
N TRP A 74 10.74 -3.21 3.84
CA TRP A 74 10.68 -3.98 5.08
C TRP A 74 10.12 -3.18 6.25
N HIS A 75 10.53 -1.92 6.42
CA HIS A 75 9.97 -1.04 7.45
C HIS A 75 8.48 -0.80 7.27
N VAL A 76 8.03 -0.53 6.05
CA VAL A 76 6.62 -0.33 5.74
C VAL A 76 5.81 -1.61 5.96
N LEU A 77 6.37 -2.77 5.63
CA LEU A 77 5.73 -4.07 5.88
C LEU A 77 5.52 -4.29 7.39
N ASN A 78 6.55 -4.05 8.20
CA ASN A 78 6.44 -4.19 9.65
C ASN A 78 5.37 -3.25 10.24
N GLN A 79 5.29 -2.02 9.74
CA GLN A 79 4.23 -1.09 10.13
C GLN A 79 2.85 -1.63 9.74
N ALA A 80 2.69 -2.17 8.53
CA ALA A 80 1.43 -2.74 8.08
C ALA A 80 0.99 -3.93 8.95
N ILE A 81 1.94 -4.79 9.34
CA ILE A 81 1.67 -5.93 10.23
C ILE A 81 1.24 -5.45 11.62
N LEU A 82 1.91 -4.44 12.17
CA LEU A 82 1.56 -3.88 13.47
C LEU A 82 0.13 -3.33 13.45
N GLU A 83 -0.19 -2.48 12.48
CA GLU A 83 -1.53 -1.90 12.34
C GLU A 83 -2.61 -2.97 12.08
N ALA A 84 -2.29 -3.99 11.29
CA ALA A 84 -3.19 -5.11 11.04
C ALA A 84 -3.48 -5.91 12.33
N LYS A 85 -2.49 -6.10 13.19
CA LYS A 85 -2.67 -6.75 14.48
C LYS A 85 -3.52 -5.90 15.44
N GLU A 86 -3.34 -4.59 15.44
CA GLU A 86 -4.18 -3.68 16.24
C GLU A 86 -5.64 -3.67 15.78
N LEU A 87 -5.87 -3.85 14.47
CA LEU A 87 -7.20 -4.02 13.89
C LEU A 87 -7.73 -5.46 14.02
N GLU A 88 -6.97 -6.34 14.68
CA GLU A 88 -7.33 -7.76 14.86
C GLU A 88 -7.60 -8.51 13.54
N LEU A 89 -6.89 -8.14 12.45
CA LEU A 89 -7.06 -8.80 11.15
C LEU A 89 -6.60 -10.27 11.17
N HIS A 90 -5.73 -10.63 12.10
CA HIS A 90 -5.23 -11.99 12.31
C HIS A 90 -6.22 -12.89 13.05
N ILE A 91 -7.33 -12.32 13.54
CA ILE A 91 -8.35 -13.05 14.29
C ILE A 91 -9.62 -13.11 13.44
N GLU A 92 -10.21 -14.29 13.32
CA GLU A 92 -11.50 -14.45 12.65
C GLU A 92 -12.60 -13.77 13.44
N PRO A 93 -13.33 -12.81 12.88
CA PRO A 93 -14.40 -12.13 13.59
C PRO A 93 -15.58 -13.09 13.82
N LYS A 94 -16.39 -12.80 14.84
CA LYS A 94 -17.64 -13.53 15.08
C LYS A 94 -18.54 -13.43 13.85
N PRO A 95 -19.34 -14.46 13.55
CA PRO A 95 -20.16 -14.52 12.33
C PRO A 95 -21.01 -13.28 12.07
N ASP A 96 -21.57 -12.69 13.13
CA ASP A 96 -22.50 -11.56 13.02
C ASP A 96 -21.84 -10.18 13.27
N ALA A 97 -20.52 -10.14 13.49
CA ALA A 97 -19.82 -8.90 13.87
C ALA A 97 -19.46 -8.02 12.68
N VAL A 98 -19.28 -8.60 11.49
CA VAL A 98 -18.87 -7.91 10.26
C VAL A 98 -19.59 -8.51 9.06
N SER A 99 -19.70 -7.74 7.97
CA SER A 99 -20.25 -8.24 6.71
C SER A 99 -19.36 -9.34 6.11
N ASP A 100 -19.93 -10.17 5.24
CA ASP A 100 -19.15 -11.20 4.53
C ASP A 100 -18.04 -10.59 3.66
N PHE A 101 -18.31 -9.44 3.06
CA PHE A 101 -17.31 -8.68 2.32
C PHE A 101 -16.14 -8.24 3.21
N ASP A 102 -16.43 -7.64 4.35
CA ASP A 102 -15.39 -7.19 5.29
C ASP A 102 -14.58 -8.38 5.84
N ARG A 103 -15.25 -9.50 6.14
CA ARG A 103 -14.58 -10.72 6.57
C ARG A 103 -13.60 -11.23 5.52
N GLU A 104 -14.01 -11.27 4.27
CA GLU A 104 -13.17 -11.71 3.17
C GLU A 104 -11.99 -10.74 2.92
N MET A 105 -12.24 -9.43 2.99
CA MET A 105 -11.18 -8.42 2.87
C MET A 105 -10.15 -8.55 4.00
N ARG A 106 -10.58 -8.75 5.23
CA ARG A 106 -9.71 -9.00 6.39
C ARG A 106 -8.81 -10.20 6.16
N ARG A 107 -9.38 -11.33 5.73
CA ARG A 107 -8.62 -12.55 5.42
C ARG A 107 -7.58 -12.31 4.32
N ARG A 108 -7.96 -11.64 3.24
CA ARG A 108 -7.04 -11.34 2.13
C ARG A 108 -5.87 -10.46 2.55
N LEU A 109 -6.16 -9.39 3.28
CA LEU A 109 -5.12 -8.50 3.78
C LEU A 109 -4.15 -9.23 4.70
N TRP A 110 -4.67 -10.00 5.64
CA TRP A 110 -3.82 -10.77 6.54
C TRP A 110 -2.98 -11.81 5.80
N CYS A 111 -3.58 -12.53 4.85
CA CYS A 111 -2.87 -13.51 4.03
C CYS A 111 -1.68 -12.91 3.26
N ILE A 112 -1.85 -11.71 2.70
CA ILE A 112 -0.76 -10.99 2.02
C ILE A 112 0.36 -10.66 3.01
N LEU A 113 0.02 -10.09 4.17
CA LEU A 113 0.99 -9.71 5.19
C LEU A 113 1.77 -10.92 5.72
N ASP A 114 1.05 -12.01 6.04
CA ASP A 114 1.65 -13.25 6.52
C ASP A 114 2.58 -13.87 5.47
N THR A 115 2.19 -13.83 4.20
CA THR A 115 3.02 -14.32 3.08
C THR A 115 4.28 -13.50 2.88
N TRP A 116 4.22 -12.19 3.12
CA TRP A 116 5.35 -11.28 2.88
C TRP A 116 6.29 -11.13 4.09
N ASP A 117 5.89 -11.57 5.26
CA ASP A 117 6.68 -11.50 6.50
C ASP A 117 7.82 -12.53 6.58
N TRP A 118 8.21 -13.05 5.47
CA TRP A 118 9.31 -14.02 5.34
C TRP A 118 10.66 -13.35 5.15
#